data_d644add5e8caf6c162e2a197ef692250
#
_entry.id   d644add5e8caf6c162e2a197ef692250
#
_cell.length_a   1.000
_cell.length_b   1.000
_cell.length_c   1.000
_cell.angle_alpha   90.00
_cell.angle_beta   90.00
_cell.angle_gamma   90.00
#
_symmetry.space_group_name_H-M   'P 1'
#
loop_
_entity.id
_entity.type
_entity.pdbx_description
1 polymer ?
#
loop_
_entity_poly.entity_id
_entity_poly.type
_entity_poly.pdbx_seq_one_letter_code
_entity_poly.pdbx_strand_id
1 'polypeptide(L)'
;MSREELKAFVASDQCVRSYLGKFRGKSSYWNYARSIGMFFKWLHLEKDLKLTPEQFLDLLDQKRKGSRVDRSWGKNLLLAFSRDNPDLDGRSGRYKYLNYFMPIKAFCDYHELPLTSARGVFGKVKKRKHQEPAFTVDFAKKVLAALSQRDRAVCIVALQSGQSIGQVLNEISENKDYVIRMMDTGKHRIRLDFPERKGNSFPYFTYISLDAIQELQKWREQRRRMVNDLGFDPEWLFITKTGNQYTEQKFLQCFRARLRRRKIWTGPLSVRSHMFRKIFEQEASPPERGISKAYVTFMMGHINGNGLDSVGGTYDKRPFFDERVVENEYTKLEPYINIYTGSANKSSSLSNDAQSFFEKFNQVLEGHPDKMEKFEKFILNL
;
A
#
# COMPACT_ATOMS: atom_id res chain seq x y z
N MET A 1 -16.24 -19.78 -11.73
CA MET A 1 -17.50 -19.20 -11.27
C MET A 1 -17.53 -17.74 -11.67
N SER A 2 -18.51 -17.32 -12.44
CA SER A 2 -18.72 -15.94 -12.84
C SER A 2 -19.16 -15.08 -11.63
N ARG A 3 -19.19 -13.75 -11.78
CA ARG A 3 -19.64 -12.87 -10.69
C ARG A 3 -21.14 -13.02 -10.42
N GLU A 4 -21.92 -13.29 -11.46
CA GLU A 4 -23.37 -13.47 -11.33
C GLU A 4 -23.72 -14.83 -10.69
N GLU A 5 -23.02 -15.92 -11.09
CA GLU A 5 -23.13 -17.21 -10.41
C GLU A 5 -22.80 -17.12 -8.93
N LEU A 6 -21.77 -16.33 -8.59
CA LEU A 6 -21.35 -16.13 -7.22
C LEU A 6 -22.39 -15.34 -6.40
N LYS A 7 -22.99 -14.30 -6.98
CA LYS A 7 -24.07 -13.56 -6.34
C LYS A 7 -25.29 -14.48 -6.09
N ALA A 8 -25.67 -15.26 -7.09
CA ALA A 8 -26.78 -16.21 -6.96
C ALA A 8 -26.51 -17.26 -5.86
N PHE A 9 -25.30 -17.82 -5.82
CA PHE A 9 -24.88 -18.76 -4.77
C PHE A 9 -24.97 -18.14 -3.37
N VAL A 10 -24.47 -16.92 -3.18
CA VAL A 10 -24.54 -16.24 -1.88
C VAL A 10 -25.97 -15.90 -1.51
N ALA A 11 -26.79 -15.51 -2.49
CA ALA A 11 -28.20 -15.16 -2.25
C ALA A 11 -29.07 -16.40 -1.90
N SER A 12 -28.71 -17.59 -2.38
CA SER A 12 -29.48 -18.82 -2.17
C SER A 12 -29.26 -19.46 -0.80
N ASP A 13 -28.18 -19.13 -0.08
CA ASP A 13 -27.81 -19.82 1.16
C ASP A 13 -27.67 -18.86 2.35
N GLN A 14 -28.45 -19.14 3.41
CA GLN A 14 -28.47 -18.29 4.60
C GLN A 14 -27.19 -18.40 5.43
N CYS A 15 -26.60 -19.60 5.54
CA CYS A 15 -25.38 -19.82 6.30
C CYS A 15 -24.21 -19.03 5.69
N VAL A 16 -24.11 -19.03 4.35
CA VAL A 16 -23.09 -18.25 3.62
C VAL A 16 -23.33 -16.75 3.78
N ARG A 17 -24.57 -16.28 3.67
CA ARG A 17 -24.92 -14.86 3.87
C ARG A 17 -24.56 -14.38 5.27
N SER A 18 -24.96 -15.14 6.29
CA SER A 18 -24.67 -14.82 7.70
C SER A 18 -23.16 -14.70 7.93
N TYR A 19 -22.39 -15.67 7.48
CA TYR A 19 -20.94 -15.65 7.58
C TYR A 19 -20.31 -14.46 6.87
N LEU A 20 -20.71 -14.19 5.62
CA LEU A 20 -20.13 -13.11 4.82
C LEU A 20 -20.54 -11.72 5.33
N GLY A 21 -21.67 -11.59 6.01
CA GLY A 21 -22.17 -10.33 6.58
C GLY A 21 -21.22 -9.70 7.60
N LYS A 22 -20.31 -10.48 8.21
CA LYS A 22 -19.29 -9.96 9.14
C LYS A 22 -18.20 -9.13 8.46
N PHE A 23 -18.05 -9.23 7.12
CA PHE A 23 -16.99 -8.51 6.40
C PHE A 23 -17.42 -7.10 6.01
N ARG A 24 -16.85 -6.08 6.64
CA ARG A 24 -17.07 -4.68 6.28
C ARG A 24 -16.47 -4.31 4.91
N GLY A 25 -15.37 -4.96 4.51
CA GLY A 25 -14.64 -4.67 3.27
C GLY A 25 -15.11 -5.48 2.07
N LYS A 26 -15.58 -4.82 1.00
CA LYS A 26 -16.03 -5.46 -0.25
C LYS A 26 -15.03 -6.48 -0.82
N SER A 27 -13.72 -6.22 -0.73
CA SER A 27 -12.68 -7.12 -1.25
C SER A 27 -12.61 -8.44 -0.47
N SER A 28 -12.64 -8.39 0.87
CA SER A 28 -12.63 -9.59 1.72
C SER A 28 -13.89 -10.40 1.52
N TYR A 29 -15.06 -9.74 1.50
CA TYR A 29 -16.35 -10.37 1.21
C TYR A 29 -16.28 -11.22 -0.07
N TRP A 30 -15.91 -10.64 -1.20
CA TRP A 30 -15.87 -11.34 -2.48
C TRP A 30 -14.80 -12.41 -2.58
N ASN A 31 -13.66 -12.24 -1.91
CA ASN A 31 -12.61 -13.27 -1.88
C ASN A 31 -13.09 -14.51 -1.11
N TYR A 32 -13.73 -14.33 0.03
CA TYR A 32 -14.27 -15.44 0.82
C TYR A 32 -15.47 -16.10 0.11
N ALA A 33 -16.41 -15.29 -0.41
CA ALA A 33 -17.53 -15.80 -1.20
C ALA A 33 -17.04 -16.67 -2.37
N ARG A 34 -16.04 -16.21 -3.12
CA ARG A 34 -15.45 -16.97 -4.23
C ARG A 34 -14.88 -18.31 -3.77
N SER A 35 -14.11 -18.30 -2.67
CA SER A 35 -13.47 -19.53 -2.19
C SER A 35 -14.50 -20.56 -1.73
N ILE A 36 -15.55 -20.13 -1.02
CA ILE A 36 -16.66 -20.99 -0.58
C ILE A 36 -17.42 -21.50 -1.80
N GLY A 37 -17.82 -20.62 -2.73
CA GLY A 37 -18.54 -21.02 -3.94
C GLY A 37 -17.76 -21.99 -4.82
N MET A 38 -16.43 -21.81 -4.95
CA MET A 38 -15.58 -22.75 -5.68
C MET A 38 -15.49 -24.12 -4.99
N PHE A 39 -15.49 -24.15 -3.65
CA PHE A 39 -15.47 -25.38 -2.89
C PHE A 39 -16.75 -26.18 -3.11
N PHE A 40 -17.92 -25.56 -3.01
CA PHE A 40 -19.19 -26.25 -3.24
C PHE A 40 -19.37 -26.68 -4.69
N LYS A 41 -18.93 -25.88 -5.66
CA LYS A 41 -18.90 -26.28 -7.07
C LYS A 41 -18.01 -27.51 -7.29
N TRP A 42 -16.82 -27.56 -6.66
CA TRP A 42 -15.92 -28.70 -6.71
C TRP A 42 -16.53 -29.95 -6.05
N LEU A 43 -17.21 -29.80 -4.92
CA LEU A 43 -17.93 -30.90 -4.27
C LEU A 43 -18.96 -31.53 -5.21
N HIS A 44 -19.73 -30.71 -5.92
CA HIS A 44 -20.72 -31.19 -6.86
C HIS A 44 -20.11 -31.90 -8.07
N LEU A 45 -19.07 -31.32 -8.66
CA LEU A 45 -18.50 -31.79 -9.93
C LEU A 45 -17.51 -32.96 -9.77
N GLU A 46 -16.64 -32.87 -8.75
CA GLU A 46 -15.51 -33.79 -8.62
C GLU A 46 -15.74 -34.89 -7.56
N LYS A 47 -16.67 -34.68 -6.66
CA LYS A 47 -16.97 -35.63 -5.58
C LYS A 47 -18.38 -36.20 -5.64
N ASP A 48 -19.17 -35.73 -6.60
CA ASP A 48 -20.62 -36.07 -6.74
C ASP A 48 -21.42 -35.87 -5.43
N LEU A 49 -20.96 -34.94 -4.61
CA LEU A 49 -21.60 -34.57 -3.35
C LEU A 49 -22.44 -33.30 -3.56
N LYS A 50 -23.73 -33.49 -3.89
CA LYS A 50 -24.68 -32.38 -4.13
C LYS A 50 -25.22 -31.81 -2.81
N LEU A 51 -24.30 -31.33 -1.96
CA LEU A 51 -24.61 -30.73 -0.67
C LEU A 51 -24.76 -29.23 -0.78
N THR A 52 -25.81 -28.68 -0.15
CA THR A 52 -25.84 -27.24 0.16
C THR A 52 -24.84 -26.93 1.28
N PRO A 53 -24.44 -25.66 1.46
CA PRO A 53 -23.62 -25.27 2.60
C PRO A 53 -24.20 -25.70 3.96
N GLU A 54 -25.50 -25.58 4.18
CA GLU A 54 -26.18 -26.04 5.37
C GLU A 54 -26.05 -27.54 5.56
N GLN A 55 -26.40 -28.34 4.53
CA GLN A 55 -26.29 -29.80 4.57
C GLN A 55 -24.83 -30.28 4.80
N PHE A 56 -23.84 -29.53 4.26
CA PHE A 56 -22.45 -29.80 4.53
C PHE A 56 -22.08 -29.59 5.99
N LEU A 57 -22.60 -28.52 6.62
CA LEU A 57 -22.39 -28.25 8.04
C LEU A 57 -23.03 -29.34 8.91
N ASP A 58 -24.26 -29.76 8.59
CA ASP A 58 -24.98 -30.84 9.30
C ASP A 58 -24.19 -32.17 9.22
N LEU A 59 -23.72 -32.51 8.01
CA LEU A 59 -22.93 -33.71 7.82
C LEU A 59 -21.59 -33.62 8.57
N LEU A 60 -20.96 -32.43 8.59
CA LEU A 60 -19.73 -32.20 9.34
C LEU A 60 -19.94 -32.40 10.86
N ASP A 61 -21.06 -31.92 11.40
CA ASP A 61 -21.43 -32.14 12.81
C ASP A 61 -21.65 -33.64 13.12
N GLN A 62 -22.38 -34.35 12.28
CA GLN A 62 -22.55 -35.80 12.40
C GLN A 62 -21.20 -36.53 12.40
N LYS A 63 -20.31 -36.21 11.47
CA LYS A 63 -18.99 -36.81 11.35
C LYS A 63 -18.10 -36.51 12.57
N ARG A 64 -18.23 -35.38 13.21
CA ARG A 64 -17.49 -35.05 14.46
C ARG A 64 -17.84 -35.99 15.61
N LYS A 65 -19.05 -36.50 15.67
CA LYS A 65 -19.53 -37.45 16.69
C LYS A 65 -19.09 -38.89 16.43
N GLY A 66 -18.56 -39.17 15.24
CA GLY A 66 -18.15 -40.49 14.80
C GLY A 66 -16.70 -40.88 15.18
N SER A 67 -16.18 -41.88 14.46
CA SER A 67 -14.83 -42.41 14.62
C SER A 67 -13.73 -41.35 14.37
N ARG A 68 -12.47 -41.68 14.68
CA ARG A 68 -11.31 -40.81 14.35
C ARG A 68 -11.24 -40.49 12.85
N VAL A 69 -11.59 -41.44 11.98
CA VAL A 69 -11.62 -41.27 10.52
C VAL A 69 -12.71 -40.28 10.16
N ASP A 70 -13.90 -40.45 10.70
CA ASP A 70 -15.04 -39.53 10.48
C ASP A 70 -14.68 -38.09 10.91
N ARG A 71 -14.09 -37.91 12.08
CA ARG A 71 -13.67 -36.59 12.58
C ARG A 71 -12.65 -35.87 11.71
N SER A 72 -11.88 -36.61 10.92
CA SER A 72 -10.92 -36.02 9.96
C SER A 72 -11.53 -35.75 8.58
N TRP A 73 -12.74 -36.20 8.31
CA TRP A 73 -13.41 -36.13 7.01
C TRP A 73 -13.41 -34.72 6.41
N GLY A 74 -13.92 -33.71 7.12
CA GLY A 74 -14.00 -32.34 6.63
C GLY A 74 -12.62 -31.75 6.32
N LYS A 75 -11.63 -32.00 7.19
CA LYS A 75 -10.25 -31.59 6.94
C LYS A 75 -9.68 -32.24 5.67
N ASN A 76 -9.89 -33.56 5.51
CA ASN A 76 -9.36 -34.29 4.37
C ASN A 76 -10.00 -33.84 3.07
N LEU A 77 -11.30 -33.50 3.11
CA LEU A 77 -12.03 -32.95 1.97
C LEU A 77 -11.48 -31.58 1.55
N LEU A 78 -11.19 -30.67 2.50
CA LEU A 78 -10.59 -29.40 2.20
C LEU A 78 -9.16 -29.53 1.65
N LEU A 79 -8.42 -30.50 2.13
CA LEU A 79 -7.08 -30.80 1.61
C LEU A 79 -7.16 -31.32 0.17
N ALA A 80 -8.11 -32.20 -0.14
CA ALA A 80 -8.38 -32.66 -1.49
C ALA A 80 -8.76 -31.50 -2.42
N PHE A 81 -9.71 -30.66 -2.02
CA PHE A 81 -10.07 -29.45 -2.77
C PHE A 81 -8.88 -28.56 -3.08
N SER A 82 -8.03 -28.31 -2.06
CA SER A 82 -6.86 -27.45 -2.23
C SER A 82 -5.80 -28.04 -3.16
N ARG A 83 -5.78 -29.37 -3.30
CA ARG A 83 -4.86 -30.11 -4.18
C ARG A 83 -5.41 -30.23 -5.60
N ASP A 84 -6.68 -30.57 -5.71
CA ASP A 84 -7.33 -30.93 -6.97
C ASP A 84 -7.80 -29.71 -7.79
N ASN A 85 -7.75 -28.50 -7.22
CA ASN A 85 -8.26 -27.31 -7.92
C ASN A 85 -7.33 -26.89 -9.07
N PRO A 86 -7.77 -26.97 -10.33
CA PRO A 86 -6.94 -26.71 -11.51
C PRO A 86 -6.49 -25.26 -11.64
N ASP A 87 -7.26 -24.29 -11.13
CA ASP A 87 -6.89 -22.87 -11.10
C ASP A 87 -5.67 -22.60 -10.21
N LEU A 88 -5.19 -23.62 -9.50
CA LEU A 88 -4.10 -23.53 -8.55
C LEU A 88 -2.80 -24.16 -9.03
N ASP A 89 -2.77 -24.68 -10.24
CA ASP A 89 -1.57 -25.28 -10.82
C ASP A 89 -0.42 -24.28 -10.84
N GLY A 90 0.73 -24.71 -10.36
CA GLY A 90 1.91 -23.88 -10.22
C GLY A 90 1.89 -22.85 -9.08
N ARG A 91 0.80 -22.72 -8.33
CA ARG A 91 0.74 -21.80 -7.19
C ARG A 91 1.30 -22.43 -5.92
N SER A 92 1.95 -21.57 -5.08
CA SER A 92 2.57 -22.03 -3.83
C SER A 92 1.55 -22.61 -2.85
N GLY A 93 1.95 -23.59 -2.03
CA GLY A 93 1.12 -24.16 -0.97
C GLY A 93 0.56 -23.12 -0.01
N ARG A 94 1.29 -22.02 0.27
CA ARG A 94 0.79 -20.89 1.07
C ARG A 94 -0.38 -20.18 0.39
N TYR A 95 -0.33 -19.99 -0.92
CA TYR A 95 -1.43 -19.38 -1.67
C TYR A 95 -2.68 -20.25 -1.58
N LYS A 96 -2.53 -21.57 -1.81
CA LYS A 96 -3.60 -22.55 -1.68
C LYS A 96 -4.20 -22.52 -0.26
N TYR A 97 -3.35 -22.53 0.75
CA TYR A 97 -3.77 -22.45 2.15
C TYR A 97 -4.55 -21.18 2.47
N LEU A 98 -4.02 -20.00 2.12
CA LEU A 98 -4.62 -18.73 2.49
C LEU A 98 -5.90 -18.40 1.70
N ASN A 99 -5.98 -18.82 0.44
CA ASN A 99 -7.09 -18.41 -0.43
C ASN A 99 -8.16 -19.49 -0.61
N TYR A 100 -7.88 -20.74 -0.24
CA TYR A 100 -8.84 -21.82 -0.43
C TYR A 100 -9.11 -22.60 0.85
N PHE A 101 -8.10 -23.01 1.58
CA PHE A 101 -8.31 -23.74 2.83
C PHE A 101 -8.85 -22.83 3.94
N MET A 102 -8.18 -21.71 4.20
CA MET A 102 -8.53 -20.81 5.30
C MET A 102 -9.93 -20.20 5.21
N PRO A 103 -10.42 -19.74 4.05
CA PRO A 103 -11.77 -19.23 3.96
C PRO A 103 -12.86 -20.24 4.35
N ILE A 104 -12.71 -21.50 3.92
CA ILE A 104 -13.68 -22.54 4.23
C ILE A 104 -13.55 -23.00 5.68
N LYS A 105 -12.30 -23.13 6.16
CA LYS A 105 -12.07 -23.36 7.59
C LYS A 105 -12.74 -22.29 8.46
N ALA A 106 -12.55 -21.01 8.12
CA ALA A 106 -13.14 -19.90 8.84
C ALA A 106 -14.69 -19.85 8.73
N PHE A 107 -15.24 -20.33 7.62
CA PHE A 107 -16.69 -20.56 7.48
C PHE A 107 -17.18 -21.63 8.45
N CYS A 108 -16.53 -22.78 8.53
CA CYS A 108 -16.86 -23.84 9.48
C CYS A 108 -16.67 -23.37 10.95
N ASP A 109 -15.59 -22.66 11.25
CA ASP A 109 -15.32 -22.12 12.59
C ASP A 109 -16.42 -21.13 13.04
N TYR A 110 -16.93 -20.32 12.10
CA TYR A 110 -18.02 -19.37 12.37
C TYR A 110 -19.34 -20.08 12.76
N HIS A 111 -19.59 -21.24 12.20
CA HIS A 111 -20.74 -22.09 12.52
C HIS A 111 -20.40 -23.11 13.65
N GLU A 112 -19.42 -22.83 14.48
CA GLU A 112 -19.00 -23.62 15.64
C GLU A 112 -18.57 -25.06 15.31
N LEU A 113 -18.14 -25.29 14.08
CA LEU A 113 -17.69 -26.59 13.57
C LEU A 113 -16.18 -26.53 13.20
N PRO A 114 -15.27 -26.29 14.19
CA PRO A 114 -13.87 -26.05 13.89
C PRO A 114 -13.18 -27.26 13.26
N LEU A 115 -12.46 -26.99 12.17
CA LEU A 115 -11.61 -27.97 11.52
C LEU A 115 -10.18 -27.90 12.07
N THR A 116 -9.56 -29.06 12.26
CA THR A 116 -8.16 -29.12 12.70
C THR A 116 -7.22 -28.43 11.73
N SER A 117 -6.16 -27.79 12.26
CA SER A 117 -5.20 -27.07 11.43
C SER A 117 -4.46 -28.01 10.47
N ALA A 118 -4.27 -27.58 9.24
CA ALA A 118 -3.51 -28.27 8.21
C ALA A 118 -2.22 -27.54 7.82
N ARG A 119 -1.70 -26.64 8.67
CA ARG A 119 -0.51 -25.82 8.34
C ARG A 119 0.70 -26.64 7.86
N GLY A 120 0.96 -27.79 8.48
CA GLY A 120 2.10 -28.65 8.12
C GLY A 120 1.95 -29.33 6.75
N VAL A 121 0.71 -29.54 6.29
CA VAL A 121 0.42 -30.27 5.05
C VAL A 121 0.77 -29.43 3.79
N PHE A 122 0.65 -28.11 3.86
CA PHE A 122 0.96 -27.22 2.73
C PHE A 122 2.45 -26.93 2.55
N GLY A 123 3.31 -27.60 3.30
CA GLY A 123 4.76 -27.45 3.28
C GLY A 123 5.24 -26.11 3.85
N LYS A 124 6.49 -26.07 4.28
CA LYS A 124 7.16 -24.79 4.58
C LYS A 124 7.28 -24.04 3.25
N VAL A 125 6.47 -23.00 3.10
CA VAL A 125 6.60 -22.10 1.96
C VAL A 125 8.02 -21.58 1.98
N LYS A 126 8.87 -22.04 1.06
CA LYS A 126 10.08 -21.31 0.74
C LYS A 126 9.61 -19.90 0.39
N LYS A 127 9.85 -18.93 1.27
CA LYS A 127 9.68 -17.53 0.89
C LYS A 127 10.51 -17.39 -0.38
N ARG A 128 9.86 -17.35 -1.56
CA ARG A 128 10.54 -16.83 -2.73
C ARG A 128 11.06 -15.48 -2.22
N LYS A 129 12.36 -15.38 -2.06
CA LYS A 129 13.01 -14.07 -1.96
C LYS A 129 12.68 -13.42 -3.30
N HIS A 130 11.53 -12.74 -3.39
CA HIS A 130 11.33 -11.79 -4.44
C HIS A 130 12.46 -10.81 -4.23
N GLN A 131 13.46 -10.88 -5.07
CA GLN A 131 14.39 -9.78 -5.23
C GLN A 131 13.53 -8.65 -5.81
N GLU A 132 12.88 -7.91 -4.90
CA GLU A 132 12.30 -6.64 -5.30
C GLU A 132 13.47 -5.75 -5.68
N PRO A 133 13.40 -4.99 -6.78
CA PRO A 133 14.42 -4.02 -7.07
C PRO A 133 14.54 -3.06 -5.88
N ALA A 134 15.72 -2.58 -5.59
CA ALA A 134 15.91 -1.54 -4.61
C ALA A 134 15.05 -0.33 -5.03
N PHE A 135 13.97 -0.07 -4.28
CA PHE A 135 13.11 1.07 -4.52
C PHE A 135 13.80 2.31 -3.93
N THR A 136 14.53 3.01 -4.76
CA THR A 136 15.18 4.27 -4.41
C THR A 136 14.35 5.46 -4.86
N VAL A 137 14.65 6.64 -4.31
CA VAL A 137 14.07 7.92 -4.77
C VAL A 137 14.35 8.14 -6.25
N ASP A 138 15.55 7.81 -6.74
CA ASP A 138 15.90 7.94 -8.17
C ASP A 138 15.11 6.99 -9.05
N PHE A 139 14.82 5.78 -8.58
CA PHE A 139 13.90 4.89 -9.30
C PHE A 139 12.49 5.44 -9.31
N ALA A 140 12.03 6.03 -8.20
CA ALA A 140 10.73 6.71 -8.16
C ALA A 140 10.65 7.86 -9.17
N LYS A 141 11.70 8.68 -9.32
CA LYS A 141 11.78 9.73 -10.36
C LYS A 141 11.54 9.17 -11.76
N LYS A 142 12.20 8.08 -12.13
CA LYS A 142 12.00 7.41 -13.42
C LYS A 142 10.58 6.93 -13.63
N VAL A 143 9.97 6.34 -12.59
CA VAL A 143 8.57 5.89 -12.62
C VAL A 143 7.64 7.09 -12.80
N LEU A 144 7.81 8.14 -12.00
CA LEU A 144 6.96 9.34 -12.05
C LEU A 144 7.01 10.06 -13.38
N ALA A 145 8.18 10.13 -14.03
CA ALA A 145 8.35 10.72 -15.35
C ALA A 145 7.53 10.00 -16.44
N ALA A 146 7.19 8.73 -16.24
CA ALA A 146 6.39 7.95 -17.17
C ALA A 146 4.87 8.13 -16.97
N LEU A 147 4.44 8.75 -15.86
CA LEU A 147 3.03 8.83 -15.47
C LEU A 147 2.33 10.09 -16.02
N SER A 148 1.00 10.08 -16.02
CA SER A 148 0.21 11.28 -16.25
C SER A 148 0.28 12.21 -15.07
N GLN A 149 -0.08 13.48 -15.26
CA GLN A 149 -0.12 14.48 -14.18
C GLN A 149 -0.93 14.00 -12.98
N ARG A 150 -2.14 13.46 -13.21
CA ARG A 150 -2.98 12.88 -12.16
C ARG A 150 -2.29 11.72 -11.44
N ASP A 151 -1.79 10.75 -12.19
CA ASP A 151 -1.17 9.55 -11.61
C ASP A 151 0.12 9.90 -10.84
N ARG A 152 0.84 10.92 -11.31
CA ARG A 152 2.03 11.47 -10.66
C ARG A 152 1.69 12.13 -9.33
N ALA A 153 0.66 12.99 -9.31
CA ALA A 153 0.17 13.59 -8.07
C ALA A 153 -0.23 12.53 -7.04
N VAL A 154 -0.99 11.51 -7.45
CA VAL A 154 -1.38 10.38 -6.58
C VAL A 154 -0.14 9.67 -6.01
N CYS A 155 0.87 9.40 -6.86
CA CYS A 155 2.07 8.67 -6.43
C CYS A 155 2.96 9.49 -5.48
N ILE A 156 3.13 10.79 -5.73
CA ILE A 156 3.94 11.65 -4.86
C ILE A 156 3.25 11.87 -3.51
N VAL A 157 1.93 12.07 -3.51
CA VAL A 157 1.16 12.11 -2.26
C VAL A 157 1.33 10.80 -1.48
N ALA A 158 1.24 9.64 -2.13
CA ALA A 158 1.46 8.34 -1.48
C ALA A 158 2.89 8.18 -0.94
N LEU A 159 3.89 8.71 -1.66
CA LEU A 159 5.29 8.68 -1.24
C LEU A 159 5.51 9.55 -0.02
N GLN A 160 5.06 10.81 -0.05
CA GLN A 160 5.33 11.76 1.02
C GLN A 160 4.48 11.52 2.27
N SER A 161 3.25 11.02 2.11
CA SER A 161 2.39 10.69 3.24
C SER A 161 2.62 9.30 3.83
N GLY A 162 3.37 8.43 3.13
CA GLY A 162 3.49 7.03 3.52
C GLY A 162 2.20 6.23 3.36
N GLN A 163 1.18 6.74 2.65
CA GLN A 163 -0.10 6.07 2.49
C GLN A 163 -0.15 5.12 1.29
N SER A 164 -1.13 4.21 1.32
CA SER A 164 -1.40 3.39 0.14
C SER A 164 -2.12 4.20 -0.94
N ILE A 165 -1.97 3.80 -2.20
CA ILE A 165 -2.70 4.43 -3.31
C ILE A 165 -4.22 4.40 -3.07
N GLY A 166 -4.75 3.32 -2.49
CA GLY A 166 -6.17 3.22 -2.15
C GLY A 166 -6.60 4.29 -1.15
N GLN A 167 -5.79 4.58 -0.12
CA GLN A 167 -6.08 5.63 0.85
C GLN A 167 -6.00 7.03 0.22
N VAL A 168 -5.01 7.29 -0.65
CA VAL A 168 -4.92 8.56 -1.39
C VAL A 168 -6.15 8.78 -2.27
N LEU A 169 -6.62 7.75 -2.96
CA LEU A 169 -7.74 7.84 -3.89
C LEU A 169 -9.12 7.83 -3.21
N ASN A 170 -9.20 7.36 -1.99
CA ASN A 170 -10.44 7.38 -1.21
C ASN A 170 -10.40 8.56 -0.23
N GLU A 171 -9.67 8.41 0.89
CA GLU A 171 -9.70 9.35 2.02
C GLU A 171 -9.27 10.78 1.64
N ILE A 172 -8.12 10.92 0.92
CA ILE A 172 -7.62 12.25 0.53
C ILE A 172 -8.48 12.83 -0.59
N SER A 173 -8.99 11.99 -1.48
CA SER A 173 -9.84 12.41 -2.59
C SER A 173 -11.23 12.87 -2.11
N GLU A 174 -11.80 12.24 -1.07
CA GLU A 174 -13.05 12.66 -0.43
C GLU A 174 -12.89 14.02 0.28
N ASN A 175 -11.71 14.30 0.83
CA ASN A 175 -11.40 15.56 1.49
C ASN A 175 -10.94 16.66 0.52
N LYS A 176 -11.47 16.68 -0.72
CA LYS A 176 -11.10 17.61 -1.80
C LYS A 176 -11.01 19.06 -1.33
N ASP A 177 -12.07 19.56 -0.70
CA ASP A 177 -12.20 20.97 -0.35
C ASP A 177 -11.20 21.38 0.74
N TYR A 178 -10.93 20.49 1.69
CA TYR A 178 -9.87 20.69 2.67
C TYR A 178 -8.50 20.78 2.01
N VAL A 179 -8.16 19.83 1.14
CA VAL A 179 -6.85 19.80 0.47
C VAL A 179 -6.65 21.03 -0.42
N ILE A 180 -7.68 21.42 -1.18
CA ILE A 180 -7.63 22.62 -2.04
C ILE A 180 -7.43 23.87 -1.18
N ARG A 181 -8.22 24.06 -0.12
CA ARG A 181 -8.09 25.18 0.78
C ARG A 181 -6.71 25.26 1.42
N MET A 182 -6.16 24.12 1.87
CA MET A 182 -4.82 24.10 2.46
C MET A 182 -3.72 24.43 1.47
N MET A 183 -3.84 24.03 0.20
CA MET A 183 -2.91 24.46 -0.86
C MET A 183 -2.94 25.99 -1.07
N ASP A 184 -4.11 26.61 -0.92
CA ASP A 184 -4.28 28.06 -1.10
C ASP A 184 -3.69 28.87 0.06
N THR A 185 -3.43 28.27 1.22
CA THR A 185 -2.76 28.94 2.35
C THR A 185 -1.27 29.21 2.14
N GLY A 186 -0.66 28.64 1.10
CA GLY A 186 0.78 28.75 0.84
C GLY A 186 1.67 28.02 1.86
N LYS A 187 1.11 27.19 2.71
CA LYS A 187 1.87 26.39 3.67
C LYS A 187 2.79 25.39 2.95
N HIS A 188 4.00 25.21 3.47
CA HIS A 188 4.96 24.24 2.94
C HIS A 188 4.59 22.78 3.24
N ARG A 189 3.68 22.55 4.20
CA ARG A 189 3.19 21.23 4.61
C ARG A 189 1.68 21.27 4.79
N ILE A 190 1.04 20.18 4.41
CA ILE A 190 -0.39 19.95 4.63
C ILE A 190 -0.54 18.71 5.47
N ARG A 191 -1.22 18.83 6.60
CA ARG A 191 -1.61 17.71 7.45
C ARG A 191 -2.76 16.95 6.77
N LEU A 192 -2.69 15.63 6.82
CA LEU A 192 -3.71 14.72 6.31
C LEU A 192 -4.16 13.82 7.45
N ASP A 193 -5.43 13.92 7.80
CA ASP A 193 -6.06 13.13 8.87
C ASP A 193 -6.76 11.90 8.31
N PHE A 194 -6.65 10.79 9.01
CA PHE A 194 -7.26 9.51 8.67
C PHE A 194 -8.03 8.99 9.88
N PRO A 195 -9.32 8.65 9.75
CA PRO A 195 -10.14 8.20 10.87
C PRO A 195 -9.68 6.83 11.41
N GLU A 196 -9.40 5.91 10.52
CA GLU A 196 -8.93 4.56 10.87
C GLU A 196 -8.27 3.89 9.67
N ARG A 197 -7.60 2.78 9.92
CA ARG A 197 -7.08 1.89 8.88
C ARG A 197 -7.47 0.45 9.16
N LYS A 198 -7.56 -0.37 8.12
CA LYS A 198 -7.81 -1.81 8.25
C LYS A 198 -6.87 -2.46 9.26
N GLY A 199 -7.42 -2.94 10.37
CA GLY A 199 -6.67 -3.53 11.47
C GLY A 199 -6.14 -2.54 12.51
N ASN A 200 -6.47 -1.25 12.38
CA ASN A 200 -6.19 -0.21 13.36
C ASN A 200 -7.45 0.63 13.59
N SER A 201 -7.93 0.68 14.84
CA SER A 201 -9.13 1.43 15.21
C SER A 201 -8.83 2.85 15.71
N PHE A 202 -7.58 3.31 15.60
CA PHE A 202 -7.19 4.63 16.06
C PHE A 202 -7.05 5.61 14.91
N PRO A 203 -7.52 6.86 15.07
CA PRO A 203 -7.23 7.92 14.13
C PRO A 203 -5.74 8.20 14.12
N TYR A 204 -5.22 8.57 12.97
CA TYR A 204 -3.83 8.95 12.79
C TYR A 204 -3.73 10.03 11.74
N PHE A 205 -2.59 10.69 11.69
CA PHE A 205 -2.32 11.71 10.68
C PHE A 205 -0.89 11.63 10.18
N THR A 206 -0.67 12.24 9.05
CA THR A 206 0.63 12.41 8.41
C THR A 206 0.66 13.73 7.66
N TYR A 207 1.74 13.97 6.94
CA TYR A 207 1.89 15.20 6.17
C TYR A 207 2.23 14.90 4.71
N ILE A 208 2.00 15.88 3.86
CA ILE A 208 2.62 16.03 2.55
C ILE A 208 3.37 17.36 2.52
N SER A 209 4.43 17.43 1.73
CA SER A 209 5.28 18.60 1.64
C SER A 209 5.34 19.16 0.21
N LEU A 210 6.27 20.04 -0.04
CA LEU A 210 6.32 20.90 -1.21
C LEU A 210 6.16 20.17 -2.56
N ASP A 211 6.82 19.04 -2.76
CA ASP A 211 6.75 18.32 -4.04
C ASP A 211 5.34 17.77 -4.32
N ALA A 212 4.67 17.22 -3.29
CA ALA A 212 3.30 16.75 -3.43
C ALA A 212 2.32 17.91 -3.63
N ILE A 213 2.52 19.04 -2.91
CA ILE A 213 1.71 20.24 -3.06
C ILE A 213 1.83 20.78 -4.48
N GLN A 214 3.03 20.89 -5.04
CA GLN A 214 3.24 21.34 -6.42
C GLN A 214 2.59 20.42 -7.45
N GLU A 215 2.70 19.10 -7.28
CA GLU A 215 2.08 18.16 -8.21
C GLU A 215 0.53 18.16 -8.08
N LEU A 216 0.00 18.39 -6.87
CA LEU A 216 -1.43 18.60 -6.66
C LEU A 216 -1.92 19.90 -7.30
N GLN A 217 -1.14 21.00 -7.22
CA GLN A 217 -1.46 22.26 -7.91
C GLN A 217 -1.52 22.06 -9.43
N LYS A 218 -0.54 21.40 -10.03
CA LYS A 218 -0.56 21.06 -11.47
C LYS A 218 -1.75 20.17 -11.83
N TRP A 219 -2.11 19.22 -10.97
CA TRP A 219 -3.31 18.41 -11.17
C TRP A 219 -4.58 19.23 -11.04
N ARG A 220 -4.66 20.12 -10.06
CA ARG A 220 -5.80 21.05 -9.86
C ARG A 220 -6.07 21.87 -11.13
N GLU A 221 -5.04 22.39 -11.78
CA GLU A 221 -5.19 23.12 -13.03
C GLU A 221 -5.76 22.25 -14.16
N GLN A 222 -5.27 21.03 -14.28
CA GLN A 222 -5.81 20.09 -15.25
C GLN A 222 -7.26 19.70 -14.92
N ARG A 223 -7.55 19.46 -13.63
CA ARG A 223 -8.88 19.15 -13.13
C ARG A 223 -9.85 20.29 -13.41
N ARG A 224 -9.46 21.54 -13.20
CA ARG A 224 -10.30 22.72 -13.48
C ARG A 224 -10.75 22.76 -14.93
N ARG A 225 -9.86 22.46 -15.87
CA ARG A 225 -10.24 22.36 -17.29
C ARG A 225 -11.27 21.25 -17.51
N MET A 226 -11.06 20.08 -16.91
CA MET A 226 -12.01 18.97 -17.01
C MET A 226 -13.38 19.32 -16.39
N VAL A 227 -13.42 20.04 -15.28
CA VAL A 227 -14.65 20.52 -14.62
C VAL A 227 -15.41 21.46 -15.55
N ASN A 228 -14.71 22.40 -16.21
CA ASN A 228 -15.32 23.29 -17.18
C ASN A 228 -15.93 22.51 -18.36
N ASP A 229 -15.23 21.49 -18.89
CA ASP A 229 -15.73 20.64 -19.97
C ASP A 229 -16.94 19.79 -19.55
N LEU A 230 -17.01 19.40 -18.29
CA LEU A 230 -18.11 18.61 -17.73
C LEU A 230 -19.35 19.45 -17.39
N GLY A 231 -19.19 20.75 -17.13
CA GLY A 231 -20.25 21.66 -16.70
C GLY A 231 -20.67 21.48 -15.23
N PHE A 232 -19.98 20.65 -14.44
CA PHE A 232 -20.21 20.48 -12.99
C PHE A 232 -18.91 20.14 -12.28
N ASP A 233 -18.81 20.44 -10.97
CA ASP A 233 -17.66 20.09 -10.15
C ASP A 233 -17.88 18.75 -9.41
N PRO A 234 -17.20 17.68 -9.82
CA PRO A 234 -17.28 16.39 -9.14
C PRO A 234 -16.78 16.45 -7.68
N GLU A 235 -17.39 15.64 -6.83
CA GLU A 235 -17.12 15.54 -5.40
C GLU A 235 -15.65 15.15 -5.08
N TRP A 236 -15.02 14.37 -5.96
CA TRP A 236 -13.69 13.79 -5.75
C TRP A 236 -12.56 14.71 -6.22
N LEU A 237 -11.44 14.72 -5.48
CA LEU A 237 -10.21 15.39 -5.92
C LEU A 237 -9.63 14.72 -7.18
N PHE A 238 -9.57 13.39 -7.19
CA PHE A 238 -9.07 12.62 -8.34
C PHE A 238 -10.22 12.03 -9.13
N ILE A 239 -10.41 12.52 -10.35
CA ILE A 239 -11.52 12.18 -11.24
C ILE A 239 -11.06 11.54 -12.55
N THR A 240 -11.95 10.78 -13.18
CA THR A 240 -11.83 10.34 -14.57
C THR A 240 -12.22 11.47 -15.53
N LYS A 241 -12.03 11.29 -16.84
CA LYS A 241 -12.50 12.23 -17.85
C LYS A 241 -14.03 12.45 -17.85
N THR A 242 -14.77 11.49 -17.31
CA THR A 242 -16.24 11.53 -17.20
C THR A 242 -16.72 12.05 -15.83
N GLY A 243 -15.85 12.63 -15.00
CA GLY A 243 -16.20 13.16 -13.68
C GLY A 243 -16.36 12.10 -12.58
N ASN A 244 -16.31 10.81 -12.89
CA ASN A 244 -16.41 9.77 -11.89
C ASN A 244 -15.14 9.68 -11.02
N GLN A 245 -15.26 9.10 -9.81
CA GLN A 245 -14.12 8.81 -8.95
C GLN A 245 -13.03 8.03 -9.68
N TYR A 246 -11.78 8.44 -9.52
CA TYR A 246 -10.63 7.70 -10.01
C TYR A 246 -10.24 6.61 -9.02
N THR A 247 -10.77 5.40 -9.22
CA THR A 247 -10.60 4.28 -8.30
C THR A 247 -9.19 3.67 -8.36
N GLU A 248 -8.78 2.98 -7.28
CA GLU A 248 -7.51 2.25 -7.23
C GLU A 248 -7.38 1.23 -8.37
N GLN A 249 -8.44 0.53 -8.73
CA GLN A 249 -8.43 -0.42 -9.83
C GLN A 249 -8.09 0.26 -11.16
N LYS A 250 -8.70 1.41 -11.44
CA LYS A 250 -8.43 2.20 -12.65
C LYS A 250 -7.01 2.75 -12.65
N PHE A 251 -6.55 3.27 -11.52
CA PHE A 251 -5.17 3.69 -11.34
C PHE A 251 -4.18 2.55 -11.67
N LEU A 252 -4.35 1.36 -11.08
CA LEU A 252 -3.46 0.22 -11.30
C LEU A 252 -3.42 -0.23 -12.77
N GLN A 253 -4.56 -0.17 -13.48
CA GLN A 253 -4.60 -0.45 -14.91
C GLN A 253 -3.76 0.57 -15.70
N CYS A 254 -3.98 1.87 -15.46
CA CYS A 254 -3.26 2.96 -16.14
C CYS A 254 -1.76 2.92 -15.80
N PHE A 255 -1.41 2.75 -14.54
CA PHE A 255 -0.05 2.66 -14.03
C PHE A 255 0.73 1.54 -14.75
N ARG A 256 0.20 0.32 -14.73
CA ARG A 256 0.82 -0.84 -15.40
C ARG A 256 0.98 -0.63 -16.91
N ALA A 257 -0.06 -0.11 -17.57
CA ALA A 257 -0.03 0.15 -19.02
C ALA A 257 1.06 1.15 -19.39
N ARG A 258 1.22 2.23 -18.61
CA ARG A 258 2.25 3.26 -18.86
C ARG A 258 3.65 2.74 -18.64
N LEU A 259 3.90 2.03 -17.54
CA LEU A 259 5.21 1.46 -17.25
C LEU A 259 5.63 0.43 -18.30
N ARG A 260 4.70 -0.41 -18.77
CA ARG A 260 4.96 -1.34 -19.90
C ARG A 260 5.34 -0.59 -21.18
N ARG A 261 4.59 0.44 -21.53
CA ARG A 261 4.86 1.26 -22.72
C ARG A 261 6.23 1.92 -22.67
N ARG A 262 6.66 2.36 -21.50
CA ARG A 262 7.97 2.98 -21.27
C ARG A 262 9.09 1.97 -20.96
N LYS A 263 8.81 0.67 -21.05
CA LYS A 263 9.76 -0.43 -20.77
C LYS A 263 10.40 -0.37 -19.37
N ILE A 264 9.74 0.31 -18.42
CA ILE A 264 10.15 0.36 -17.01
C ILE A 264 9.72 -0.92 -16.29
N TRP A 265 8.72 -1.61 -16.83
CA TRP A 265 8.20 -2.88 -16.36
C TRP A 265 8.87 -4.02 -17.13
N THR A 266 10.09 -4.38 -16.80
CA THR A 266 10.83 -5.47 -17.47
C THR A 266 11.08 -6.62 -16.50
N GLY A 267 10.68 -7.84 -16.94
CA GLY A 267 11.01 -9.10 -16.26
C GLY A 267 10.12 -9.47 -15.06
N PRO A 268 10.55 -10.45 -14.26
CA PRO A 268 9.79 -10.99 -13.13
C PRO A 268 9.66 -10.00 -11.94
N LEU A 269 10.40 -8.90 -11.99
CA LEU A 269 10.39 -7.85 -10.97
C LEU A 269 9.25 -6.87 -11.29
N SER A 270 8.05 -7.16 -10.81
CA SER A 270 6.91 -6.27 -11.02
C SER A 270 7.02 -5.03 -10.15
N VAL A 271 7.17 -3.86 -10.78
CA VAL A 271 7.02 -2.57 -10.09
C VAL A 271 5.58 -2.45 -9.60
N ARG A 272 5.39 -2.39 -8.29
CA ARG A 272 4.08 -2.25 -7.66
C ARG A 272 3.90 -0.83 -7.14
N SER A 273 2.69 -0.32 -7.21
CA SER A 273 2.37 1.01 -6.66
C SER A 273 2.69 1.15 -5.16
N HIS A 274 2.76 0.05 -4.43
CA HIS A 274 3.17 -0.01 -3.03
C HIS A 274 4.65 0.42 -2.80
N MET A 275 5.45 0.52 -3.88
CA MET A 275 6.85 0.99 -3.80
C MET A 275 6.96 2.38 -3.16
N PHE A 276 6.03 3.29 -3.42
CA PHE A 276 6.07 4.65 -2.89
C PHE A 276 6.01 4.66 -1.36
N ARG A 277 5.13 3.87 -0.79
CA ARG A 277 5.05 3.68 0.67
C ARG A 277 6.29 2.97 1.23
N LYS A 278 6.88 2.01 0.49
CA LYS A 278 8.13 1.37 0.91
C LYS A 278 9.30 2.35 0.90
N ILE A 279 9.36 3.26 -0.06
CA ILE A 279 10.39 4.31 -0.08
C ILE A 279 10.25 5.20 1.16
N PHE A 280 9.04 5.63 1.52
CA PHE A 280 8.80 6.38 2.75
C PHE A 280 9.37 5.65 3.98
N GLU A 281 9.05 4.36 4.14
CA GLU A 281 9.53 3.53 5.24
C GLU A 281 11.06 3.35 5.20
N GLN A 282 11.61 3.07 4.02
CA GLN A 282 13.05 2.86 3.83
C GLN A 282 13.86 4.13 4.09
N GLU A 283 13.38 5.29 3.62
CA GLU A 283 14.02 6.57 3.85
C GLU A 283 13.92 7.03 5.32
N ALA A 284 12.92 6.55 6.06
CA ALA A 284 12.77 6.84 7.47
C ALA A 284 13.60 5.88 8.38
N SER A 285 14.10 4.77 7.85
CA SER A 285 14.70 3.70 8.65
C SER A 285 16.16 3.89 9.07
N PRO A 286 17.03 4.64 8.35
CA PRO A 286 18.43 4.79 8.73
C PRO A 286 18.59 5.50 10.10
N PRO A 287 19.30 4.88 11.07
CA PRO A 287 19.42 5.43 12.42
C PRO A 287 20.08 6.82 12.47
N GLU A 288 21.00 7.09 11.54
CA GLU A 288 21.72 8.36 11.42
C GLU A 288 20.81 9.56 11.12
N ARG A 289 19.58 9.32 10.66
CA ARG A 289 18.58 10.38 10.41
C ARG A 289 17.85 10.80 11.68
N GLY A 290 18.01 10.07 12.76
CA GLY A 290 17.40 10.39 14.06
C GLY A 290 15.87 10.40 14.03
N ILE A 291 15.23 9.63 13.12
CA ILE A 291 13.78 9.55 12.97
C ILE A 291 13.27 8.39 13.83
N SER A 292 12.33 8.66 14.71
CA SER A 292 11.74 7.63 15.56
C SER A 292 10.85 6.68 14.77
N LYS A 293 11.17 5.38 14.80
CA LYS A 293 10.37 4.32 14.16
C LYS A 293 8.91 4.30 14.62
N ALA A 294 8.66 4.68 15.88
CA ALA A 294 7.30 4.74 16.43
C ALA A 294 6.44 5.76 15.68
N TYR A 295 6.98 6.95 15.41
CA TYR A 295 6.26 8.00 14.66
C TYR A 295 6.11 7.65 13.18
N VAL A 296 7.09 7.00 12.56
CA VAL A 296 6.95 6.47 11.20
C VAL A 296 5.81 5.47 11.14
N THR A 297 5.76 4.54 12.09
CA THR A 297 4.68 3.54 12.21
C THR A 297 3.32 4.21 12.42
N PHE A 298 3.26 5.27 13.24
CA PHE A 298 2.07 6.10 13.45
C PHE A 298 1.62 6.76 12.13
N MET A 299 2.48 7.54 11.49
CA MET A 299 2.19 8.23 10.23
C MET A 299 1.74 7.27 9.11
N MET A 300 2.23 6.04 9.14
CA MET A 300 1.80 4.99 8.22
C MET A 300 0.49 4.30 8.63
N GLY A 301 -0.09 4.60 9.79
CA GLY A 301 -1.29 3.95 10.30
C GLY A 301 -1.10 2.46 10.61
N HIS A 302 0.10 2.03 11.00
CA HIS A 302 0.42 0.64 11.37
C HIS A 302 0.28 0.36 12.87
N ILE A 303 -0.30 1.26 13.64
CA ILE A 303 -0.50 1.06 15.08
C ILE A 303 -1.51 -0.07 15.25
N ASN A 304 -1.05 -1.23 15.63
CA ASN A 304 -1.90 -2.29 16.13
C ASN A 304 -2.15 -2.02 17.62
N GLY A 305 -3.33 -2.35 18.14
CA GLY A 305 -3.65 -2.21 19.57
C GLY A 305 -2.66 -2.94 20.51
N ASN A 306 -1.83 -3.83 19.95
CA ASN A 306 -0.74 -4.54 20.62
C ASN A 306 0.66 -4.02 20.21
N GLY A 307 0.77 -2.99 19.41
CA GLY A 307 1.95 -2.80 18.56
C GLY A 307 2.73 -1.54 18.76
N LEU A 308 2.73 -0.99 19.92
CA LEU A 308 3.95 -0.40 20.46
C LEU A 308 4.64 -1.54 21.22
N ASP A 309 5.46 -2.31 20.51
CA ASP A 309 6.20 -3.47 21.01
C ASP A 309 7.26 -3.14 22.07
N SER A 310 7.13 -2.01 22.72
CA SER A 310 7.89 -1.67 23.90
C SER A 310 6.92 -1.43 25.07
N VAL A 311 7.25 -1.97 26.21
CA VAL A 311 6.53 -1.82 27.48
C VAL A 311 6.14 -0.35 27.78
N GLY A 312 6.90 0.62 27.28
CA GLY A 312 6.61 2.05 27.39
C GLY A 312 5.44 2.55 26.53
N GLY A 313 5.21 1.96 25.35
CA GLY A 313 4.13 2.39 24.46
C GLY A 313 2.73 1.97 24.89
N THR A 314 2.62 1.07 25.86
CA THR A 314 1.32 0.66 26.42
C THR A 314 0.75 1.72 27.37
N TYR A 315 1.60 2.53 27.97
CA TYR A 315 1.21 3.45 29.05
C TYR A 315 1.13 4.91 28.64
N ASP A 316 1.86 5.36 27.63
CA ASP A 316 1.82 6.75 27.18
C ASP A 316 1.58 6.87 25.68
N LYS A 317 0.31 7.07 25.31
CA LYS A 317 -0.11 7.35 23.94
C LYS A 317 -0.10 8.85 23.60
N ARG A 318 0.11 9.72 24.58
CA ARG A 318 0.07 11.18 24.42
C ARG A 318 1.04 11.71 23.36
N PRO A 319 2.29 11.20 23.23
CA PRO A 319 3.20 11.69 22.21
C PRO A 319 2.69 11.57 20.78
N PHE A 320 1.82 10.58 20.48
CA PHE A 320 1.27 10.38 19.15
C PHE A 320 0.14 11.35 18.79
N PHE A 321 -0.44 12.02 19.77
CA PHE A 321 -1.46 13.04 19.57
C PHE A 321 -0.88 14.46 19.60
N ASP A 322 0.39 14.62 19.97
CA ASP A 322 1.06 15.91 19.89
C ASP A 322 1.52 16.16 18.44
N GLU A 323 0.76 17.03 17.78
CA GLU A 323 1.00 17.41 16.38
C GLU A 323 2.42 17.92 16.15
N ARG A 324 2.96 18.71 17.10
CA ARG A 324 4.29 19.32 16.98
C ARG A 324 5.39 18.25 16.94
N VAL A 325 5.24 17.22 17.75
CA VAL A 325 6.23 16.12 17.81
C VAL A 325 6.20 15.31 16.52
N VAL A 326 5.02 14.98 16.01
CA VAL A 326 4.87 14.25 14.74
C VAL A 326 5.37 15.09 13.58
N GLU A 327 5.08 16.40 13.56
CA GLU A 327 5.56 17.33 12.54
C GLU A 327 7.10 17.43 12.56
N ASN A 328 7.71 17.50 13.75
CA ASN A 328 9.17 17.49 13.89
C ASN A 328 9.80 16.22 13.33
N GLU A 329 9.22 15.05 13.60
CA GLU A 329 9.70 13.79 13.04
C GLU A 329 9.53 13.74 11.52
N TYR A 330 8.41 14.25 11.00
CA TYR A 330 8.22 14.39 9.56
C TYR A 330 9.22 15.37 8.94
N THR A 331 9.55 16.47 9.63
CA THR A 331 10.56 17.44 9.17
C THR A 331 11.93 16.81 8.96
N LYS A 332 12.33 15.90 9.83
CA LYS A 332 13.59 15.14 9.66
C LYS A 332 13.55 14.23 8.44
N LEU A 333 12.37 13.67 8.10
CA LEU A 333 12.19 12.77 6.97
C LEU A 333 12.08 13.51 5.64
N GLU A 334 11.49 14.70 5.63
CA GLU A 334 11.13 15.46 4.44
C GLU A 334 12.26 15.61 3.39
N PRO A 335 13.52 15.92 3.75
CA PRO A 335 14.62 16.05 2.78
C PRO A 335 14.90 14.77 1.98
N TYR A 336 14.55 13.61 2.53
CA TYR A 336 14.83 12.30 1.94
C TYR A 336 13.70 11.77 1.05
N ILE A 337 12.47 12.28 1.24
CA ILE A 337 11.29 11.91 0.45
C ILE A 337 10.88 12.98 -0.55
N ASN A 338 11.49 14.15 -0.52
CA ASN A 338 11.35 15.16 -1.56
C ASN A 338 12.13 14.74 -2.80
N ILE A 339 11.40 14.56 -3.90
CA ILE A 339 11.97 14.04 -5.14
C ILE A 339 12.64 15.13 -5.95
N TYR A 340 12.04 16.32 -6.02
CA TYR A 340 12.50 17.43 -6.84
C TYR A 340 13.33 18.42 -6.03
N THR A 341 12.80 18.86 -4.89
CA THR A 341 13.45 19.87 -4.03
C THR A 341 14.58 19.28 -3.18
N GLY A 342 14.52 18.01 -2.77
CA GLY A 342 15.60 17.34 -2.03
C GLY A 342 16.89 17.18 -2.83
N SER A 343 16.83 17.19 -4.16
CA SER A 343 18.02 17.19 -5.02
C SER A 343 18.73 18.55 -5.03
N ALA A 344 17.98 19.64 -4.89
CA ALA A 344 18.54 20.99 -4.80
C ALA A 344 19.29 21.19 -3.46
N ASN A 345 18.76 20.66 -2.36
CA ASN A 345 19.43 20.73 -1.05
C ASN A 345 20.67 19.83 -0.95
N LYS A 346 20.74 18.72 -1.68
CA LYS A 346 21.98 17.93 -1.80
C LYS A 346 23.03 18.65 -2.65
N SER A 347 22.61 19.40 -3.67
CA SER A 347 23.51 20.24 -4.44
C SER A 347 23.91 21.52 -3.70
N SER A 348 23.03 22.05 -2.81
CA SER A 348 23.38 23.19 -1.96
C SER A 348 24.28 22.81 -0.78
N SER A 349 24.17 21.61 -0.22
CA SER A 349 25.14 21.11 0.76
C SER A 349 26.52 20.83 0.10
N LEU A 350 26.50 20.26 -1.10
CA LEU A 350 27.74 20.16 -1.92
C LEU A 350 28.28 21.52 -2.37
N SER A 351 27.39 22.52 -2.62
CA SER A 351 27.82 23.89 -2.91
C SER A 351 28.33 24.60 -1.66
N ASN A 352 27.77 24.36 -0.49
CA ASN A 352 28.29 24.90 0.77
C ASN A 352 29.62 24.26 1.17
N ASP A 353 29.78 22.95 0.96
CA ASP A 353 31.06 22.28 1.14
C ASP A 353 32.07 22.70 0.09
N ALA A 354 31.66 22.90 -1.16
CA ALA A 354 32.48 23.47 -2.20
C ALA A 354 32.81 24.94 -1.93
N GLN A 355 31.85 25.75 -1.47
CA GLN A 355 32.11 27.13 -1.06
C GLN A 355 33.05 27.21 0.14
N SER A 356 32.83 26.40 1.17
CA SER A 356 33.76 26.29 2.31
C SER A 356 35.14 25.78 1.89
N PHE A 357 35.21 24.87 0.92
CA PHE A 357 36.47 24.44 0.33
C PHE A 357 37.14 25.57 -0.47
N PHE A 358 36.39 26.30 -1.30
CA PHE A 358 36.90 27.45 -2.04
C PHE A 358 37.34 28.59 -1.14
N GLU A 359 36.61 28.87 -0.05
CA GLU A 359 37.01 29.88 0.94
C GLU A 359 38.33 29.50 1.65
N LYS A 360 38.46 28.24 2.10
CA LYS A 360 39.70 27.72 2.68
C LYS A 360 40.83 27.67 1.66
N PHE A 361 40.52 27.32 0.44
CA PHE A 361 41.50 27.28 -0.66
C PHE A 361 42.00 28.68 -1.02
N ASN A 362 41.11 29.69 -1.08
CA ASN A 362 41.48 31.07 -1.30
C ASN A 362 42.33 31.64 -0.13
N GLN A 363 41.97 31.34 1.12
CA GLN A 363 42.81 31.71 2.28
C GLN A 363 44.22 31.15 2.22
N VAL A 364 44.37 29.91 1.72
CA VAL A 364 45.69 29.29 1.52
C VAL A 364 46.43 29.94 0.35
N LEU A 365 45.74 30.38 -0.70
CA LEU A 365 46.32 31.04 -1.87
C LEU A 365 46.70 32.52 -1.59
N GLU A 366 45.96 33.22 -0.74
CA GLU A 366 46.28 34.60 -0.31
C GLU A 366 47.65 34.70 0.35
N GLY A 367 48.14 33.60 0.97
CA GLY A 367 49.50 33.48 1.48
C GLY A 367 50.57 33.18 0.42
N HIS A 368 50.19 32.93 -0.85
CA HIS A 368 51.11 32.52 -1.92
C HIS A 368 50.72 33.13 -3.28
N PRO A 369 50.98 34.43 -3.53
CA PRO A 369 50.54 35.14 -4.72
C PRO A 369 51.08 34.55 -6.03
N ASP A 370 52.27 33.99 -6.06
CA ASP A 370 52.86 33.31 -7.22
C ASP A 370 52.17 32.03 -7.66
N LYS A 371 51.39 31.41 -6.76
CA LYS A 371 50.53 30.24 -7.09
C LYS A 371 49.17 30.65 -7.61
N MET A 372 48.68 31.79 -7.22
CA MET A 372 47.41 32.35 -7.66
C MET A 372 47.44 32.70 -9.15
N GLU A 373 48.48 33.36 -9.63
CA GLU A 373 48.66 33.69 -11.05
C GLU A 373 48.77 32.43 -11.96
N LYS A 374 49.41 31.37 -11.46
CA LYS A 374 49.44 30.08 -12.19
C LYS A 374 48.13 29.37 -12.25
N PHE A 375 47.31 29.49 -11.21
CA PHE A 375 45.97 28.87 -11.14
C PHE A 375 44.97 29.62 -12.01
N GLU A 376 44.98 30.94 -12.03
CA GLU A 376 44.17 31.75 -12.94
C GLU A 376 44.48 31.46 -14.40
N LYS A 377 45.76 31.35 -14.76
CA LYS A 377 46.19 30.93 -16.10
C LYS A 377 45.74 29.51 -16.46
N PHE A 378 45.67 28.61 -15.50
CA PHE A 378 45.14 27.24 -15.71
C PHE A 378 43.67 27.23 -15.98
N ILE A 379 42.85 27.99 -15.21
CA ILE A 379 41.37 28.08 -15.39
C ILE A 379 41.03 28.79 -16.71
N LEU A 380 41.77 29.80 -17.12
CA LEU A 380 41.53 30.51 -18.37
C LEU A 380 41.90 29.69 -19.63
N ASN A 381 42.59 28.56 -19.47
CA ASN A 381 42.94 27.64 -20.56
C ASN A 381 42.16 26.32 -20.54
N LEU A 382 41.13 26.17 -19.65
CA LEU A 382 40.12 25.11 -19.62
C LEU A 382 38.82 25.57 -20.25
#